data_78cf6c7e1e4dfa337796c3bdf3753568
#
_entry.id   78cf6c7e1e4dfa337796c3bdf3753568
#
_cell.length_a   1.000
_cell.length_b   1.000
_cell.length_c   1.000
_cell.angle_alpha   90.00
_cell.angle_beta   90.00
_cell.angle_gamma   90.00
#
_symmetry.space_group_name_H-M   'P 1'
#
loop_
_entity.id
_entity.type
_entity.pdbx_description
1 polymer ?
#
loop_
_entity_poly.entity_id
_entity_poly.type
_entity_poly.pdbx_seq_one_letter_code
_entity_poly.pdbx_strand_id
1 'polypeptide(L)'
;MMNREANLIAQRTRRGAANWAVVSPAALTVLQSATTSAFARTTEGTFEAPTNTKFVGTLNGTMRIYVNTYASDATPVLLGYKGSGEIDAAAFYCPYVPLMSSGVVVDPSSFEPVVSFMTRYGYVELNNTASSLGNAADYVSKIAISNLSFL
;
A
#
# COMPACT_ATOMS: atom_id res chain seq x y z
N MET A 1 -14.91 -7.40 9.43
CA MET A 1 -14.78 -7.12 7.99
C MET A 1 -13.39 -7.46 7.46
N MET A 2 -12.30 -6.88 7.98
CA MET A 2 -10.93 -7.12 7.46
C MET A 2 -10.55 -8.60 7.38
N ASN A 3 -10.83 -9.39 8.40
CA ASN A 3 -10.54 -10.83 8.41
C ASN A 3 -11.34 -11.60 7.33
N ARG A 4 -12.57 -11.19 7.05
CA ARG A 4 -13.36 -11.80 5.98
C ARG A 4 -12.74 -11.57 4.62
N GLU A 5 -12.34 -10.33 4.32
CA GLU A 5 -11.67 -10.00 3.05
C GLU A 5 -10.30 -10.66 2.94
N ALA A 6 -9.55 -10.76 4.05
CA ALA A 6 -8.29 -11.49 4.07
C ALA A 6 -8.46 -12.96 3.72
N ASN A 7 -9.51 -13.61 4.24
CA ASN A 7 -9.81 -14.99 3.92
C ASN A 7 -10.34 -15.17 2.49
N LEU A 8 -11.07 -14.20 1.94
CA LEU A 8 -11.47 -14.20 0.54
C LEU A 8 -10.26 -14.14 -0.40
N ILE A 9 -9.25 -13.35 -0.07
CA ILE A 9 -7.98 -13.33 -0.81
C ILE A 9 -7.31 -14.70 -0.77
N ALA A 10 -7.27 -15.36 0.41
CA ALA A 10 -6.73 -16.71 0.52
C ALA A 10 -7.51 -17.73 -0.33
N GLN A 11 -8.83 -17.60 -0.36
CA GLN A 11 -9.70 -18.49 -1.16
C GLN A 11 -9.49 -18.31 -2.67
N ARG A 12 -9.31 -17.06 -3.12
CA ARG A 12 -9.11 -16.71 -4.53
C ARG A 12 -7.70 -17.07 -5.01
N THR A 13 -6.68 -16.66 -4.27
CA THR A 13 -5.29 -16.89 -4.65
C THR A 13 -4.82 -18.30 -4.36
N ARG A 14 -5.39 -18.96 -3.35
CA ARG A 14 -4.92 -20.26 -2.80
C ARG A 14 -3.46 -20.24 -2.36
N ARG A 15 -2.90 -19.06 -2.10
CA ARG A 15 -1.50 -18.84 -1.71
C ARG A 15 -1.34 -18.33 -0.30
N GLY A 16 -2.30 -17.57 0.20
CA GLY A 16 -2.29 -17.05 1.56
C GLY A 16 -3.32 -15.96 1.77
N ALA A 17 -3.63 -15.71 3.03
CA ALA A 17 -4.49 -14.59 3.43
C ALA A 17 -3.75 -13.26 3.36
N ALA A 18 -4.48 -12.15 3.33
CA ALA A 18 -3.89 -10.83 3.36
C ALA A 18 -2.91 -10.68 4.53
N ASN A 19 -1.72 -10.19 4.25
CA ASN A 19 -0.64 -10.02 5.23
C ASN A 19 -0.25 -8.56 5.45
N TRP A 20 -0.84 -7.63 4.69
CA TRP A 20 -0.68 -6.21 4.88
C TRP A 20 -2.00 -5.46 4.67
N ALA A 21 -2.15 -4.33 5.32
CA ALA A 21 -3.25 -3.41 5.10
C ALA A 21 -2.78 -1.97 5.26
N VAL A 22 -3.30 -1.10 4.39
CA VAL A 22 -3.13 0.35 4.48
C VAL A 22 -4.47 0.96 4.87
N VAL A 23 -4.47 1.78 5.92
CA VAL A 23 -5.69 2.36 6.48
C VAL A 23 -5.61 3.89 6.48
N SER A 24 -6.78 4.54 6.38
CA SER A 24 -6.88 5.99 6.63
C SER A 24 -6.77 6.29 8.12
N PRO A 25 -6.46 7.54 8.52
CA PRO A 25 -6.41 7.94 9.93
C PRO A 25 -7.74 7.69 10.66
N ALA A 26 -8.88 7.91 10.00
CA ALA A 26 -10.21 7.66 10.56
C ALA A 26 -10.43 6.16 10.84
N ALA A 27 -10.10 5.30 9.88
CA ALA A 27 -10.18 3.85 10.07
C ALA A 27 -9.21 3.35 11.15
N LEU A 28 -8.03 3.97 11.27
CA LEU A 28 -7.08 3.66 12.33
C LEU A 28 -7.65 3.99 13.71
N THR A 29 -8.34 5.12 13.86
CA THR A 29 -8.99 5.49 15.14
C THR A 29 -9.99 4.44 15.59
N VAL A 30 -10.79 3.89 14.64
CA VAL A 30 -11.71 2.79 14.93
C VAL A 30 -10.95 1.55 15.40
N LEU A 31 -9.86 1.18 14.72
CA LEU A 31 -9.06 0.02 15.09
C LEU A 31 -8.41 0.19 16.46
N GLN A 32 -7.93 1.39 16.77
CA GLN A 32 -7.32 1.70 18.08
C GLN A 32 -8.33 1.74 19.22
N SER A 33 -9.56 2.12 18.92
CA SER A 33 -10.66 2.14 19.88
C SER A 33 -11.24 0.75 20.14
N ALA A 34 -10.99 -0.21 19.24
CA ALA A 34 -11.42 -1.59 19.44
C ALA A 34 -10.65 -2.20 20.61
N THR A 35 -11.36 -2.59 21.65
CA THR A 35 -10.82 -3.18 22.89
C THR A 35 -10.40 -4.65 22.72
N THR A 36 -10.36 -5.15 21.49
CA THR A 36 -10.00 -6.53 21.22
C THR A 36 -8.48 -6.71 21.22
N SER A 37 -8.01 -7.75 21.89
CA SER A 37 -6.60 -8.19 21.89
C SER A 37 -6.05 -8.56 20.50
N ALA A 38 -6.86 -8.45 19.47
CA ALA A 38 -6.51 -8.78 18.09
C ALA A 38 -5.60 -7.73 17.43
N PHE A 39 -5.61 -6.49 17.94
CA PHE A 39 -4.74 -5.41 17.44
C PHE A 39 -3.60 -5.15 18.41
N ALA A 40 -2.39 -5.61 18.06
CA ALA A 40 -1.19 -5.32 18.83
C ALA A 40 -0.53 -4.05 18.25
N ARG A 41 -0.45 -3.00 19.09
CA ARG A 41 0.23 -1.75 18.74
C ARG A 41 1.73 -1.93 18.89
N THR A 42 2.50 -1.46 17.94
CA THR A 42 3.94 -1.27 18.14
C THR A 42 4.20 0.04 18.87
N THR A 43 5.10 -0.02 19.83
CA THR A 43 5.54 1.15 20.63
C THR A 43 6.42 2.09 19.79
N GLU A 44 7.05 1.57 18.75
CA GLU A 44 7.93 2.30 17.85
C GLU A 44 7.37 2.26 16.42
N GLY A 45 6.69 3.33 16.05
CA GLY A 45 6.36 3.54 14.66
C GLY A 45 7.56 4.08 13.92
N THR A 46 8.32 3.23 13.27
CA THR A 46 9.33 3.64 12.29
C THR A 46 8.63 4.28 11.09
N PHE A 47 8.98 5.51 10.80
CA PHE A 47 8.63 6.12 9.52
C PHE A 47 9.47 5.45 8.44
N GLU A 48 8.86 4.65 7.60
CA GLU A 48 9.49 4.24 6.37
C GLU A 48 9.40 5.42 5.38
N ALA A 49 10.42 6.27 5.38
CA ALA A 49 10.60 7.24 4.32
C ALA A 49 10.95 6.47 3.03
N PRO A 50 10.37 6.79 1.86
CA PRO A 50 9.74 8.04 1.46
C PRO A 50 8.22 7.96 1.22
N THR A 51 7.52 6.95 1.69
CA THR A 51 6.14 6.65 1.27
C THR A 51 5.05 7.34 2.11
N ASN A 52 5.38 8.18 3.07
CA ASN A 52 4.42 8.80 4.01
C ASN A 52 3.46 7.80 4.68
N THR A 53 3.80 6.52 4.67
CA THR A 53 3.09 5.46 5.36
C THR A 53 3.86 5.05 6.60
N LYS A 54 3.17 5.04 7.72
CA LYS A 54 3.75 4.66 9.02
C LYS A 54 3.23 3.27 9.40
N PHE A 55 4.13 2.38 9.79
CA PHE A 55 3.76 1.12 10.41
C PHE A 55 3.21 1.38 11.82
N VAL A 56 2.03 0.88 12.12
CA VAL A 56 1.34 1.14 13.38
C VAL A 56 1.23 -0.09 14.26
N GLY A 57 1.10 -1.25 13.68
CA GLY A 57 0.95 -2.49 14.43
C GLY A 57 0.51 -3.66 13.58
N THR A 58 0.18 -4.76 14.23
CA THR A 58 -0.28 -5.98 13.58
C THR A 58 -1.69 -6.35 14.03
N LEU A 59 -2.51 -6.80 13.11
CA LEU A 59 -3.82 -7.38 13.38
C LEU A 59 -3.70 -8.92 13.35
N ASN A 60 -4.21 -9.59 14.39
CA ASN A 60 -4.14 -11.06 14.53
C ASN A 60 -2.71 -11.65 14.44
N GLY A 61 -1.67 -10.86 14.72
CA GLY A 61 -0.27 -11.31 14.66
C GLY A 61 0.29 -11.53 13.25
N THR A 62 -0.51 -11.45 12.19
CA THR A 62 -0.09 -11.77 10.83
C THR A 62 -0.22 -10.60 9.86
N MET A 63 -1.23 -9.77 10.01
CA MET A 63 -1.49 -8.65 9.10
C MET A 63 -0.82 -7.38 9.61
N ARG A 64 0.12 -6.84 8.86
CA ARG A 64 0.79 -5.57 9.16
C ARG A 64 -0.11 -4.40 8.76
N ILE A 65 -0.31 -3.46 9.69
CA ILE A 65 -1.15 -2.28 9.47
C ILE A 65 -0.27 -1.05 9.26
N TYR A 66 -0.47 -0.41 8.14
CA TYR A 66 0.17 0.86 7.76
C TYR A 66 -0.88 1.96 7.70
N VAL A 67 -0.55 3.16 8.15
CA VAL A 67 -1.42 4.33 7.99
C VAL A 67 -0.91 5.21 6.86
N ASN A 68 -1.82 5.59 5.97
CA ASN A 68 -1.58 6.62 4.98
C ASN A 68 -2.34 7.88 5.38
N THR A 69 -1.61 8.93 5.75
CA THR A 69 -2.19 10.20 6.20
C THR A 69 -2.89 10.98 5.09
N TYR A 70 -2.62 10.65 3.84
CA TYR A 70 -3.24 11.27 2.66
C TYR A 70 -4.38 10.43 2.08
N ALA A 71 -4.73 9.31 2.71
CA ALA A 71 -5.81 8.47 2.21
C ALA A 71 -7.16 9.19 2.32
N SER A 72 -7.94 9.12 1.23
CA SER A 72 -9.30 9.61 1.19
C SER A 72 -10.23 8.73 2.03
N ASP A 73 -11.21 9.35 2.69
CA ASP A 73 -12.25 8.64 3.45
C ASP A 73 -13.17 7.77 2.57
N ALA A 74 -13.16 7.98 1.25
CA ALA A 74 -13.94 7.16 0.31
C ALA A 74 -13.44 5.69 0.23
N THR A 75 -12.14 5.45 0.48
CA THR A 75 -11.55 4.10 0.52
C THR A 75 -10.64 3.95 1.72
N PRO A 76 -11.21 3.84 2.93
CA PRO A 76 -10.44 3.95 4.16
C PRO A 76 -9.53 2.76 4.44
N VAL A 77 -9.76 1.61 3.79
CA VAL A 77 -8.94 0.41 4.01
C VAL A 77 -8.64 -0.27 2.69
N LEU A 78 -7.35 -0.46 2.44
CA LEU A 78 -6.83 -1.29 1.36
C LEU A 78 -6.05 -2.43 2.01
N LEU A 79 -6.36 -3.67 1.67
CA LEU A 79 -5.65 -4.83 2.17
C LEU A 79 -5.22 -5.74 1.03
N GLY A 80 -4.15 -6.50 1.26
CA GLY A 80 -3.63 -7.37 0.23
C GLY A 80 -2.67 -8.42 0.74
N TYR A 81 -2.29 -9.28 -0.18
CA TYR A 81 -1.33 -10.34 0.04
C TYR A 81 -0.08 -10.12 -0.80
N LYS A 82 1.07 -10.25 -0.19
CA LYS A 82 2.39 -10.32 -0.84
C LYS A 82 3.08 -11.58 -0.35
N GLY A 83 3.31 -12.52 -1.24
CA GLY A 83 4.05 -13.73 -0.93
C GLY A 83 5.56 -13.52 -0.83
N SER A 84 6.28 -14.55 -0.42
CA SER A 84 7.75 -14.56 -0.34
C SER A 84 8.42 -14.63 -1.72
N GLY A 85 7.73 -15.15 -2.73
CA GLY A 85 8.23 -15.21 -4.10
C GLY A 85 8.15 -13.86 -4.81
N GLU A 86 9.02 -13.65 -5.78
CA GLU A 86 9.00 -12.43 -6.61
C GLU A 86 7.72 -12.28 -7.41
N ILE A 87 7.14 -13.41 -7.84
CA ILE A 87 5.94 -13.46 -8.70
C ILE A 87 4.64 -13.28 -7.89
N ASP A 88 4.68 -13.49 -6.56
CA ASP A 88 3.50 -13.45 -5.70
C ASP A 88 3.15 -12.02 -5.26
N ALA A 89 2.77 -11.21 -6.24
CA ALA A 89 2.35 -9.82 -6.03
C ALA A 89 1.27 -9.41 -7.04
N ALA A 90 0.46 -8.42 -6.70
CA ALA A 90 -0.56 -7.86 -7.59
C ALA A 90 0.03 -6.96 -8.68
N ALA A 91 1.12 -6.28 -8.37
CA ALA A 91 1.76 -5.31 -9.24
C ALA A 91 3.28 -5.37 -9.07
N PHE A 92 3.96 -4.97 -10.13
CA PHE A 92 5.43 -4.99 -10.20
C PHE A 92 5.93 -3.61 -10.59
N TYR A 93 6.81 -3.07 -9.78
CA TYR A 93 7.57 -1.86 -10.07
C TYR A 93 9.00 -2.23 -10.42
N CYS A 94 9.40 -1.92 -11.64
CA CYS A 94 10.70 -2.27 -12.19
C CYS A 94 11.50 -1.00 -12.46
N PRO A 95 12.31 -0.51 -11.50
CA PRO A 95 13.17 0.64 -11.72
C PRO A 95 14.32 0.22 -12.64
N TYR A 96 14.46 0.88 -13.78
CA TYR A 96 15.55 0.64 -14.74
C TYR A 96 16.69 1.64 -14.54
N VAL A 97 16.35 2.92 -14.45
CA VAL A 97 17.31 3.99 -14.17
C VAL A 97 16.88 4.70 -12.89
N PRO A 98 17.73 4.78 -11.87
CA PRO A 98 17.43 5.53 -10.65
C PRO A 98 17.25 7.02 -10.97
N LEU A 99 16.75 7.79 -10.02
CA LEU A 99 16.64 9.23 -10.16
C LEU A 99 18.05 9.82 -10.33
N MET A 100 18.30 10.41 -11.49
CA MET A 100 19.57 11.06 -11.83
C MET A 100 19.33 12.55 -12.04
N SER A 101 20.31 13.37 -11.63
CA SER A 101 20.34 14.81 -11.86
C SER A 101 21.41 15.15 -12.89
N SER A 102 21.13 16.08 -13.78
CA SER A 102 22.09 16.62 -14.75
C SER A 102 23.18 17.49 -14.09
N GLY A 103 23.02 17.86 -12.80
CA GLY A 103 23.75 18.97 -12.22
C GLY A 103 23.24 20.31 -12.73
N VAL A 104 23.90 21.38 -12.35
CA VAL A 104 23.56 22.72 -12.81
C VAL A 104 24.17 22.92 -14.19
N VAL A 105 23.33 23.16 -15.18
CA VAL A 105 23.71 23.48 -16.56
C VAL A 105 23.15 24.84 -16.90
N VAL A 106 23.94 25.71 -17.51
CA VAL A 106 23.47 27.01 -17.98
C VAL A 106 22.82 26.83 -19.35
N ASP A 107 21.59 27.27 -19.49
CA ASP A 107 20.88 27.28 -20.77
C ASP A 107 21.53 28.31 -21.70
N PRO A 108 22.03 27.91 -22.87
CA PRO A 108 22.71 28.85 -23.79
C PRO A 108 21.76 29.90 -24.39
N SER A 109 20.46 29.71 -24.31
CA SER A 109 19.48 30.67 -24.87
C SER A 109 19.05 31.74 -23.86
N SER A 110 18.93 31.38 -22.56
CA SER A 110 18.46 32.31 -21.51
C SER A 110 19.53 32.69 -20.50
N PHE A 111 20.67 31.99 -20.49
CA PHE A 111 21.75 32.12 -19.48
C PHE A 111 21.27 31.82 -18.04
N GLU A 112 20.13 31.14 -17.89
CA GLU A 112 19.62 30.75 -16.59
C GLU A 112 20.17 29.37 -16.15
N PRO A 113 20.44 29.19 -14.85
CA PRO A 113 20.84 27.87 -14.34
C PRO A 113 19.65 26.92 -14.34
N VAL A 114 19.76 25.78 -15.03
CA VAL A 114 18.74 24.75 -15.14
C VAL A 114 19.27 23.45 -14.56
N VAL A 115 18.43 22.74 -13.80
CA VAL A 115 18.68 21.39 -13.29
C VAL A 115 17.59 20.47 -13.83
N SER A 116 17.99 19.40 -14.50
CA SER A 116 17.07 18.37 -15.02
C SER A 116 17.18 17.09 -14.20
N PHE A 117 16.03 16.49 -13.93
CA PHE A 117 15.96 15.18 -13.29
C PHE A 117 15.38 14.17 -14.26
N MET A 118 15.96 12.97 -14.27
CA MET A 118 15.51 11.88 -15.12
C MET A 118 15.42 10.58 -14.29
N THR A 119 14.35 9.83 -14.53
CA THR A 119 14.21 8.45 -14.08
C THR A 119 13.55 7.62 -15.18
N ARG A 120 13.83 6.33 -15.21
CA ARG A 120 13.12 5.37 -16.09
C ARG A 120 12.68 4.18 -15.25
N TYR A 121 11.40 3.86 -15.33
CA TYR A 121 10.82 2.72 -14.63
C TYR A 121 9.73 2.07 -15.48
N GLY A 122 9.48 0.81 -15.21
CA GLY A 122 8.32 0.08 -15.70
C GLY A 122 7.36 -0.21 -14.55
N TYR A 123 6.07 -0.15 -14.82
CA TYR A 123 5.03 -0.57 -13.90
C TYR A 123 4.08 -1.52 -14.62
N VAL A 124 3.84 -2.68 -14.03
CA VAL A 124 2.95 -3.70 -14.59
C VAL A 124 2.03 -4.21 -13.49
N GLU A 125 0.75 -4.26 -13.77
CA GLU A 125 -0.25 -4.94 -12.93
C GLU A 125 -0.62 -6.28 -13.55
N LEU A 126 -0.97 -7.25 -12.70
CA LEU A 126 -1.56 -8.49 -13.17
C LEU A 126 -2.89 -8.20 -13.86
N ASN A 127 -3.12 -8.89 -14.98
CA ASN A 127 -4.25 -8.62 -15.85
C ASN A 127 -5.58 -8.91 -15.16
N ASN A 128 -6.49 -7.95 -15.19
CA ASN A 128 -7.78 -7.98 -14.47
C ASN A 128 -8.89 -8.61 -15.34
N THR A 129 -8.59 -9.72 -16.01
CA THR A 129 -9.56 -10.43 -16.86
C THR A 129 -10.32 -11.47 -16.04
N ALA A 130 -11.64 -11.48 -16.13
CA ALA A 130 -12.52 -12.36 -15.35
C ALA A 130 -12.30 -13.87 -15.53
N SER A 131 -11.55 -14.28 -16.54
CA SER A 131 -11.27 -15.67 -16.87
C SER A 131 -9.91 -16.19 -16.38
N SER A 132 -9.06 -15.36 -15.79
CA SER A 132 -7.72 -15.74 -15.34
C SER A 132 -7.66 -15.83 -13.82
N LEU A 133 -7.20 -16.96 -13.29
CA LEU A 133 -6.85 -17.09 -11.88
C LEU A 133 -5.51 -16.35 -11.65
N GLY A 134 -5.47 -15.44 -10.67
CA GLY A 134 -4.27 -14.67 -10.36
C GLY A 134 -4.28 -13.24 -10.89
N ASN A 135 -5.44 -12.62 -10.91
CA ASN A 135 -5.62 -11.19 -11.24
C ASN A 135 -5.17 -10.30 -10.07
N ALA A 136 -4.87 -9.03 -10.35
CA ALA A 136 -4.57 -8.05 -9.31
C ALA A 136 -5.70 -7.94 -8.26
N ALA A 137 -6.95 -8.04 -8.69
CA ALA A 137 -8.13 -8.04 -7.80
C ALA A 137 -8.22 -9.27 -6.87
N ASP A 138 -7.52 -10.35 -7.17
CA ASP A 138 -7.46 -11.52 -6.28
C ASP A 138 -6.48 -11.32 -5.13
N TYR A 139 -5.45 -10.50 -5.33
CA TYR A 139 -4.41 -10.21 -4.34
C TYR A 139 -4.71 -9.00 -3.46
N VAL A 140 -5.56 -8.10 -3.92
CA VAL A 140 -5.85 -6.82 -3.26
C VAL A 140 -7.35 -6.63 -3.15
N SER A 141 -7.83 -6.17 -1.99
CA SER A 141 -9.23 -5.85 -1.75
C SER A 141 -9.37 -4.47 -1.11
N LYS A 142 -10.40 -3.73 -1.52
CA LYS A 142 -10.77 -2.45 -0.94
C LYS A 142 -11.97 -2.63 -0.04
N ILE A 143 -11.93 -2.06 1.15
CA ILE A 143 -13.08 -2.02 2.06
C ILE A 143 -13.54 -0.57 2.14
N ALA A 144 -14.76 -0.32 1.69
CA ALA A 144 -15.45 0.94 1.93
C ALA A 144 -16.14 0.89 3.29
N ILE A 145 -15.94 1.91 4.11
CA ILE A 145 -16.60 2.08 5.39
C ILE A 145 -17.39 3.38 5.28
N SER A 146 -18.69 3.30 5.40
CA SER A 146 -19.58 4.47 5.47
C SER A 146 -19.73 4.95 6.90
N ASN A 147 -20.04 6.23 7.08
CA ASN A 147 -20.29 6.86 8.38
C ASN A 147 -19.09 6.86 9.35
N LEU A 148 -17.90 7.15 8.82
CA LEU A 148 -16.68 7.37 9.62
C LEU A 148 -16.58 8.79 10.21
N SER A 149 -17.59 9.63 10.09
CA SER A 149 -17.56 10.96 10.69
C SER A 149 -17.70 10.86 12.21
N PHE A 150 -16.59 11.03 12.86
CA PHE A 150 -16.51 11.23 14.32
C PHE A 150 -16.57 12.73 14.57
N LEU A 151 -17.73 13.25 14.78
CA LEU A 151 -17.95 14.58 15.33
C LEU A 151 -18.51 14.45 16.73
#